data_df7adaa0203fc5637f6b9e5515d65936
#
_entry.id   df7adaa0203fc5637f6b9e5515d65936
#
_cell.length_a   1.000
_cell.length_b   1.000
_cell.length_c   1.000
_cell.angle_alpha   90.00
_cell.angle_beta   90.00
_cell.angle_gamma   90.00
#
_symmetry.space_group_name_H-M   'P 1'
#
loop_
_entity.id
_entity.type
_entity.pdbx_description
1 polymer ?
#
loop_
_entity_poly.entity_id
_entity_poly.type
_entity_poly.pdbx_seq_one_letter_code
_entity_poly.pdbx_strand_id
1 'polypeptide(L)'
;MLSIPHCKRIDFCCGVEKLAMEAPQSLLASGKPFHRNSSNVFLKSGANGKPQFRRSKQLSFVSSTRASSGSVVTLLDYGAGNVRSLRNAIRHLGFQFKDVQTPEDILNAEMLIFPGVGAFAPAMDVLNKTGMGDALRVYINSDRPYLGICLGLQLLFESSEENGPVSGLGVIPGVVGRFDSSNGVRVPHIGWNALQIVKDCKILEDVENRHVYFVHSYRAMPSEKNKDWISSTCSYGDTFIASVRKGNVNAVQFHPEKSGDVGLGVLKRFLAPQTSSSKRFMEGKASKLAKRVIACLDVRANDQGDLVVTKGDQYDVREHTEGGEVRNLGKPVELAGQYYSDGADEISFLNITGFRDFPLGDLPMLKVLRCTSENVFVPLTVGGGIRDFTDANGRYYSSLEVASEYFRSGADKISIGSDAVYAAEEYIKTKVKTGTSSIEQISRIYGNQAVVVSIDPRRVYVKDPNEIGFRSIKVKTCGYFRSKWRRICVVNGGREGRPIGAYEVAKAVEELGAGEIMLNCIDCDGQGEGYDLELMKLIADSVGIPVIASSGAGAASHFSDVFSNTSVSAALAAGIFHRKEVPVQIVKQHLMQQGIEVRI
;
A
#
# COMPACT_ATOMS: atom_id res chain seq x y z
N MET A 1 1.68 35.43 -55.44
CA MET A 1 2.13 34.33 -56.31
C MET A 1 3.35 33.70 -55.68
N LEU A 2 3.16 32.56 -55.09
CA LEU A 2 4.14 31.50 -54.93
C LEU A 2 3.46 30.37 -54.15
N SER A 3 3.47 29.21 -54.75
CA SER A 3 2.70 28.02 -54.55
C SER A 3 3.06 27.24 -53.32
N ILE A 4 2.02 26.67 -52.68
CA ILE A 4 2.08 25.67 -51.59
C ILE A 4 2.06 24.28 -52.23
N PRO A 5 2.93 23.35 -51.87
CA PRO A 5 2.80 21.94 -52.28
C PRO A 5 1.93 21.15 -51.31
N HIS A 6 1.04 20.36 -51.87
CA HIS A 6 0.17 19.38 -51.25
C HIS A 6 0.93 18.34 -50.41
N CYS A 7 0.50 18.13 -49.20
CA CYS A 7 0.89 16.96 -48.38
C CYS A 7 -0.18 15.88 -48.52
N LYS A 8 0.26 14.68 -48.93
CA LYS A 8 -0.55 13.47 -49.16
C LYS A 8 -1.06 12.91 -47.82
N ARG A 9 -2.34 12.62 -47.76
CA ARG A 9 -2.96 11.72 -46.77
C ARG A 9 -2.33 10.34 -46.83
N ILE A 10 -1.87 9.83 -45.70
CA ILE A 10 -1.55 8.41 -45.48
C ILE A 10 -2.68 7.83 -44.63
N ASP A 11 -3.49 6.99 -45.25
CA ASP A 11 -4.50 6.16 -44.58
C ASP A 11 -3.79 5.03 -43.81
N PHE A 12 -3.90 5.03 -42.49
CA PHE A 12 -3.51 3.87 -41.66
C PHE A 12 -4.73 2.95 -41.52
N CYS A 13 -4.71 1.84 -42.24
CA CYS A 13 -5.57 0.69 -41.99
C CYS A 13 -5.23 0.08 -40.62
N CYS A 14 -6.20 0.12 -39.73
CA CYS A 14 -6.16 -0.54 -38.43
C CYS A 14 -6.58 -2.01 -38.62
N GLY A 15 -5.59 -2.90 -38.64
CA GLY A 15 -5.83 -4.34 -38.53
C GLY A 15 -5.91 -4.75 -37.07
N VAL A 16 -7.12 -5.05 -36.61
CA VAL A 16 -7.35 -5.63 -35.28
C VAL A 16 -7.37 -7.13 -35.45
N GLU A 17 -6.27 -7.82 -35.15
CA GLU A 17 -6.24 -9.24 -34.96
C GLU A 17 -6.81 -9.61 -33.59
N LYS A 18 -7.89 -10.38 -33.60
CA LYS A 18 -8.46 -11.06 -32.44
C LYS A 18 -7.56 -12.23 -32.05
N LEU A 19 -6.84 -12.14 -30.96
CA LEU A 19 -6.27 -13.30 -30.28
C LEU A 19 -7.32 -13.89 -29.34
N ALA A 20 -7.93 -14.97 -29.78
CA ALA A 20 -8.72 -15.85 -28.92
C ALA A 20 -7.76 -16.70 -28.08
N MET A 21 -7.88 -16.62 -26.76
CA MET A 21 -7.21 -17.54 -25.84
C MET A 21 -8.01 -18.84 -25.77
N GLU A 22 -7.48 -19.90 -26.39
CA GLU A 22 -7.90 -21.27 -26.11
C GLU A 22 -7.22 -21.79 -24.84
N ALA A 23 -8.01 -22.34 -23.94
CA ALA A 23 -7.54 -23.04 -22.75
C ALA A 23 -7.07 -24.46 -23.12
N PRO A 24 -5.97 -24.97 -22.56
CA PRO A 24 -5.60 -26.36 -22.76
C PRO A 24 -6.42 -27.28 -21.85
N GLN A 25 -7.07 -28.26 -22.48
CA GLN A 25 -7.75 -29.39 -21.86
C GLN A 25 -6.76 -30.34 -21.18
N SER A 26 -7.21 -30.89 -20.08
CA SER A 26 -6.65 -31.94 -19.25
C SER A 26 -6.21 -33.21 -20.01
N LEU A 27 -5.04 -33.74 -19.64
CA LEU A 27 -4.69 -35.15 -19.88
C LEU A 27 -4.70 -35.90 -18.56
N LEU A 28 -5.66 -36.80 -18.42
CA LEU A 28 -5.73 -37.88 -17.42
C LEU A 28 -4.74 -38.99 -17.76
N ALA A 29 -3.93 -39.40 -16.82
CA ALA A 29 -3.34 -40.76 -16.79
C ALA A 29 -3.09 -41.16 -15.33
N SER A 30 -3.93 -41.99 -14.83
CA SER A 30 -3.82 -43.35 -14.25
C SER A 30 -2.51 -43.69 -13.52
N GLY A 31 -2.58 -43.91 -12.19
CA GLY A 31 -2.74 -45.22 -11.69
C GLY A 31 -1.74 -45.69 -10.67
N LYS A 32 -2.25 -46.00 -9.51
CA LYS A 32 -1.98 -47.09 -8.56
C LYS A 32 -1.05 -46.81 -7.33
N PRO A 33 -1.44 -47.39 -6.19
CA PRO A 33 -0.93 -47.06 -4.89
C PRO A 33 0.20 -48.03 -4.43
N PHE A 34 1.09 -47.56 -3.57
CA PHE A 34 2.01 -48.46 -2.86
C PHE A 34 1.71 -48.51 -1.36
N HIS A 35 1.72 -49.75 -0.90
CA HIS A 35 1.37 -50.21 0.43
C HIS A 35 2.41 -49.86 1.52
N ARG A 36 1.87 -49.81 2.74
CA ARG A 36 2.49 -49.89 4.07
C ARG A 36 3.70 -50.83 4.17
N ASN A 37 4.64 -50.48 5.00
CA ASN A 37 5.10 -51.43 6.04
C ASN A 37 5.61 -50.68 7.28
N SER A 38 5.06 -51.11 8.38
CA SER A 38 5.41 -50.84 9.77
C SER A 38 6.60 -51.69 10.21
N SER A 39 7.48 -51.17 11.04
CA SER A 39 8.23 -52.01 11.98
C SER A 39 8.53 -51.23 13.26
N ASN A 40 7.95 -51.73 14.34
CA ASN A 40 8.24 -51.44 15.72
C ASN A 40 9.62 -51.97 16.10
N VAL A 41 10.39 -51.20 16.88
CA VAL A 41 11.38 -51.77 17.81
C VAL A 41 11.26 -51.03 19.14
N PHE A 42 10.91 -51.81 20.15
CA PHE A 42 11.01 -51.52 21.59
C PHE A 42 12.46 -51.56 22.03
N LEU A 43 12.89 -50.68 22.92
CA LEU A 43 13.76 -51.01 24.06
C LEU A 43 13.63 -49.99 25.20
N LYS A 44 13.70 -50.57 26.42
CA LYS A 44 13.35 -50.02 27.72
C LYS A 44 14.49 -49.27 28.42
N SER A 45 14.06 -48.40 29.34
CA SER A 45 14.47 -48.18 30.74
C SER A 45 15.68 -47.30 31.06
N GLY A 46 15.44 -46.38 31.99
CA GLY A 46 16.43 -45.74 32.83
C GLY A 46 15.93 -44.44 33.49
N ALA A 47 15.72 -44.52 34.79
CA ALA A 47 15.03 -43.56 35.66
C ALA A 47 15.84 -42.30 36.04
N ASN A 48 15.08 -41.29 36.53
CA ASN A 48 15.38 -40.27 37.55
C ASN A 48 15.75 -38.86 37.12
N GLY A 49 14.93 -37.92 37.60
CA GLY A 49 15.33 -36.53 37.81
C GLY A 49 14.33 -35.49 37.31
N LYS A 50 13.32 -35.14 38.12
CA LYS A 50 12.47 -33.96 37.87
C LYS A 50 13.21 -32.66 38.14
N PRO A 51 12.98 -31.62 37.38
CA PRO A 51 12.33 -30.44 37.96
C PRO A 51 11.07 -30.00 37.21
N GLN A 52 10.10 -29.54 37.99
CA GLN A 52 8.81 -29.02 37.55
C GLN A 52 8.99 -27.73 36.81
N PHE A 53 8.59 -27.69 35.54
CA PHE A 53 8.26 -26.47 34.84
C PHE A 53 6.74 -26.36 34.71
N ARG A 54 6.20 -25.25 35.22
CA ARG A 54 4.79 -24.87 35.08
C ARG A 54 4.42 -24.78 33.60
N ARG A 55 3.51 -25.61 33.15
CA ARG A 55 2.84 -25.53 31.86
C ARG A 55 1.98 -24.27 31.83
N SER A 56 2.34 -23.31 31.00
CA SER A 56 1.43 -22.29 30.50
C SER A 56 0.35 -22.98 29.66
N LYS A 57 -0.91 -22.66 29.96
CA LYS A 57 -2.08 -23.16 29.23
C LYS A 57 -2.00 -22.68 27.79
N GLN A 58 -1.74 -23.57 26.84
CA GLN A 58 -2.11 -23.38 25.45
C GLN A 58 -3.64 -23.34 25.40
N LEU A 59 -4.20 -22.18 25.10
CA LEU A 59 -5.57 -22.02 24.69
C LEU A 59 -5.72 -22.59 23.27
N SER A 60 -6.15 -23.84 23.19
CA SER A 60 -6.65 -24.42 21.96
C SER A 60 -8.03 -23.85 21.68
N PHE A 61 -8.12 -22.80 20.87
CA PHE A 61 -9.36 -22.37 20.27
C PHE A 61 -9.65 -23.28 19.05
N VAL A 62 -10.16 -24.47 19.32
CA VAL A 62 -10.95 -25.20 18.32
C VAL A 62 -12.41 -24.94 18.65
N SER A 63 -12.93 -23.81 18.20
CA SER A 63 -14.36 -23.60 18.11
C SER A 63 -14.82 -24.08 16.74
N SER A 64 -15.32 -25.29 16.67
CA SER A 64 -16.14 -25.73 15.53
C SER A 64 -17.48 -24.97 15.59
N THR A 65 -17.51 -23.75 15.09
CA THR A 65 -18.77 -23.13 14.72
C THR A 65 -19.27 -23.82 13.47
N ARG A 66 -20.35 -24.60 13.60
CA ARG A 66 -21.18 -25.00 12.47
C ARG A 66 -21.42 -23.75 11.61
N ALA A 67 -20.93 -23.79 10.36
CA ALA A 67 -21.32 -22.83 9.34
C ALA A 67 -22.84 -22.89 9.26
N SER A 68 -23.52 -21.86 9.75
CA SER A 68 -24.86 -21.54 9.26
C SER A 68 -24.73 -21.42 7.74
N SER A 69 -25.71 -21.90 6.98
CA SER A 69 -25.84 -21.70 5.54
C SER A 69 -25.93 -20.18 5.29
N GLY A 70 -24.78 -19.51 5.37
CA GLY A 70 -24.65 -18.07 5.23
C GLY A 70 -24.74 -17.71 3.76
N SER A 71 -25.42 -16.62 3.47
CA SER A 71 -25.51 -15.98 2.17
C SER A 71 -24.11 -15.85 1.55
N VAL A 72 -23.96 -16.29 0.30
CA VAL A 72 -22.72 -16.18 -0.45
C VAL A 72 -22.54 -14.72 -0.86
N VAL A 73 -21.42 -14.12 -0.47
CA VAL A 73 -21.07 -12.75 -0.83
C VAL A 73 -20.68 -12.70 -2.31
N THR A 74 -21.26 -11.79 -3.07
CA THR A 74 -20.85 -11.54 -4.46
C THR A 74 -19.86 -10.39 -4.48
N LEU A 75 -18.70 -10.58 -5.12
CA LEU A 75 -17.60 -9.63 -5.17
C LEU A 75 -17.39 -9.16 -6.60
N LEU A 76 -17.53 -7.86 -6.85
CA LEU A 76 -17.26 -7.28 -8.16
C LEU A 76 -15.79 -6.90 -8.28
N ASP A 77 -15.02 -7.72 -9.01
CA ASP A 77 -13.63 -7.45 -9.36
C ASP A 77 -13.54 -7.11 -10.85
N TYR A 78 -13.25 -5.87 -11.19
CA TYR A 78 -13.09 -5.42 -12.57
C TYR A 78 -11.65 -5.49 -13.08
N GLY A 79 -10.75 -6.15 -12.33
CA GLY A 79 -9.37 -6.45 -12.74
C GLY A 79 -8.31 -5.46 -12.33
N ALA A 80 -8.63 -4.43 -11.51
CA ALA A 80 -7.67 -3.44 -11.04
C ALA A 80 -7.41 -3.57 -9.53
N GLY A 81 -6.13 -3.54 -9.15
CA GLY A 81 -5.66 -3.39 -7.79
C GLY A 81 -5.74 -4.61 -6.86
N ASN A 82 -5.61 -4.34 -5.55
CA ASN A 82 -5.54 -5.37 -4.52
C ASN A 82 -6.92 -5.81 -4.02
N VAL A 83 -7.62 -6.65 -4.77
CA VAL A 83 -8.86 -7.29 -4.32
C VAL A 83 -8.58 -8.50 -3.41
N ARG A 84 -7.33 -9.05 -3.45
CA ARG A 84 -6.93 -10.21 -2.64
C ARG A 84 -7.10 -9.97 -1.15
N SER A 85 -6.70 -8.79 -0.65
CA SER A 85 -6.83 -8.47 0.77
C SER A 85 -8.28 -8.48 1.25
N LEU A 86 -9.22 -8.00 0.44
CA LEU A 86 -10.65 -8.08 0.76
C LEU A 86 -11.14 -9.54 0.75
N ARG A 87 -10.76 -10.34 -0.27
CA ARG A 87 -11.09 -11.78 -0.31
C ARG A 87 -10.58 -12.50 0.94
N ASN A 88 -9.35 -12.18 1.38
CA ASN A 88 -8.76 -12.75 2.57
C ASN A 88 -9.47 -12.29 3.85
N ALA A 89 -9.85 -11.02 3.97
CA ALA A 89 -10.64 -10.50 5.08
C ALA A 89 -12.02 -11.20 5.19
N ILE A 90 -12.71 -11.41 4.07
CA ILE A 90 -13.99 -12.14 4.01
C ILE A 90 -13.81 -13.58 4.50
N ARG A 91 -12.75 -14.29 4.02
CA ARG A 91 -12.43 -15.66 4.47
C ARG A 91 -12.05 -15.72 5.95
N HIS A 92 -11.24 -14.77 6.41
CA HIS A 92 -10.83 -14.65 7.81
C HIS A 92 -12.04 -14.50 8.75
N LEU A 93 -13.07 -13.79 8.29
CA LEU A 93 -14.33 -13.64 9.00
C LEU A 93 -15.26 -14.88 8.91
N GLY A 94 -14.87 -15.92 8.17
CA GLY A 94 -15.61 -17.17 8.05
C GLY A 94 -16.67 -17.19 6.96
N PHE A 95 -16.67 -16.23 6.03
CA PHE A 95 -17.63 -16.16 4.92
C PHE A 95 -17.04 -16.69 3.61
N GLN A 96 -17.94 -17.18 2.73
CA GLN A 96 -17.62 -17.55 1.36
C GLN A 96 -18.01 -16.44 0.40
N PHE A 97 -17.34 -16.35 -0.75
CA PHE A 97 -17.68 -15.38 -1.79
C PHE A 97 -17.60 -16.03 -3.17
N LYS A 98 -18.25 -15.40 -4.13
CA LYS A 98 -18.11 -15.64 -5.56
C LYS A 98 -17.77 -14.34 -6.27
N ASP A 99 -16.94 -14.42 -7.30
CA ASP A 99 -16.60 -13.27 -8.15
C ASP A 99 -17.67 -13.07 -9.23
N VAL A 100 -17.99 -11.80 -9.53
CA VAL A 100 -18.84 -11.41 -10.66
C VAL A 100 -18.11 -11.71 -11.96
N GLN A 101 -18.81 -12.36 -12.88
CA GLN A 101 -18.34 -12.60 -14.24
C GLN A 101 -19.20 -11.85 -15.28
N THR A 102 -20.49 -11.71 -15.01
CA THR A 102 -21.48 -11.14 -15.92
C THR A 102 -22.37 -10.12 -15.18
N PRO A 103 -23.07 -9.22 -15.91
CA PRO A 103 -24.08 -8.33 -15.32
C PRO A 103 -25.18 -9.09 -14.55
N GLU A 104 -25.55 -10.29 -14.99
CA GLU A 104 -26.55 -11.13 -14.34
C GLU A 104 -26.11 -11.60 -12.95
N ASP A 105 -24.81 -11.79 -12.72
CA ASP A 105 -24.29 -12.13 -11.39
C ASP A 105 -24.53 -10.98 -10.40
N ILE A 106 -24.44 -9.72 -10.85
CA ILE A 106 -24.80 -8.53 -10.06
C ILE A 106 -26.29 -8.54 -9.76
N LEU A 107 -27.12 -8.70 -10.78
CA LEU A 107 -28.58 -8.68 -10.64
C LEU A 107 -29.11 -9.81 -9.73
N ASN A 108 -28.43 -10.94 -9.68
CA ASN A 108 -28.81 -12.09 -8.86
C ASN A 108 -28.08 -12.14 -7.50
N ALA A 109 -27.17 -11.20 -7.19
CA ALA A 109 -26.43 -11.18 -5.94
C ALA A 109 -27.37 -10.98 -4.74
N GLU A 110 -27.29 -11.81 -3.71
CA GLU A 110 -27.99 -11.57 -2.43
C GLU A 110 -27.35 -10.41 -1.67
N MET A 111 -26.02 -10.32 -1.72
CA MET A 111 -25.20 -9.30 -1.09
C MET A 111 -24.03 -9.00 -2.02
N LEU A 112 -23.81 -7.73 -2.33
CA LEU A 112 -22.77 -7.28 -3.27
C LEU A 112 -21.74 -6.40 -2.55
N ILE A 113 -20.45 -6.73 -2.69
CA ILE A 113 -19.34 -5.86 -2.33
C ILE A 113 -18.64 -5.39 -3.60
N PHE A 114 -18.44 -4.09 -3.72
CA PHE A 114 -17.69 -3.49 -4.80
C PHE A 114 -16.44 -2.79 -4.24
N PRO A 115 -15.28 -3.50 -4.21
CA PRO A 115 -14.01 -2.87 -3.90
C PRO A 115 -13.60 -1.97 -5.06
N GLY A 116 -13.12 -0.79 -4.77
CA GLY A 116 -12.60 0.09 -5.79
C GLY A 116 -11.13 0.40 -5.52
N VAL A 117 -10.24 -0.09 -6.39
CA VAL A 117 -8.82 0.28 -6.41
C VAL A 117 -8.48 0.76 -7.81
N GLY A 118 -7.72 1.85 -7.93
CA GLY A 118 -7.36 2.44 -9.21
C GLY A 118 -8.01 3.79 -9.47
N ALA A 119 -7.91 4.27 -10.71
CA ALA A 119 -8.43 5.56 -11.12
C ALA A 119 -9.89 5.47 -11.60
N PHE A 120 -10.63 6.57 -11.46
CA PHE A 120 -12.08 6.65 -11.73
C PHE A 120 -12.43 6.36 -13.19
N ALA A 121 -11.72 7.01 -14.14
CA ALA A 121 -12.03 6.87 -15.56
C ALA A 121 -11.84 5.44 -16.09
N PRO A 122 -10.71 4.74 -15.84
CA PRO A 122 -10.54 3.34 -16.24
C PRO A 122 -11.61 2.40 -15.65
N ALA A 123 -12.04 2.64 -14.40
CA ALA A 123 -13.08 1.82 -13.79
C ALA A 123 -14.43 2.02 -14.49
N MET A 124 -14.86 3.26 -14.75
CA MET A 124 -16.10 3.54 -15.48
C MET A 124 -16.06 2.99 -16.91
N ASP A 125 -14.90 3.06 -17.58
CA ASP A 125 -14.72 2.49 -18.91
C ASP A 125 -14.98 0.98 -18.93
N VAL A 126 -14.44 0.23 -17.96
CA VAL A 126 -14.68 -1.21 -17.84
C VAL A 126 -16.15 -1.47 -17.54
N LEU A 127 -16.74 -0.80 -16.56
CA LEU A 127 -18.14 -1.00 -16.16
C LEU A 127 -19.11 -0.73 -17.32
N ASN A 128 -18.85 0.31 -18.12
CA ASN A 128 -19.69 0.65 -19.27
C ASN A 128 -19.52 -0.36 -20.41
N LYS A 129 -18.28 -0.76 -20.74
CA LYS A 129 -17.99 -1.73 -21.81
C LYS A 129 -18.56 -3.11 -21.52
N THR A 130 -18.63 -3.50 -20.24
CA THR A 130 -19.14 -4.83 -19.84
C THR A 130 -20.62 -4.83 -19.50
N GLY A 131 -21.31 -3.69 -19.50
CA GLY A 131 -22.70 -3.55 -19.07
C GLY A 131 -22.91 -3.69 -17.54
N MET A 132 -21.84 -3.84 -16.77
CA MET A 132 -21.92 -3.96 -15.31
C MET A 132 -22.39 -2.68 -14.64
N GLY A 133 -22.13 -1.50 -15.25
CA GLY A 133 -22.58 -0.21 -14.74
C GLY A 133 -24.11 -0.10 -14.67
N ASP A 134 -24.81 -0.56 -15.67
CA ASP A 134 -26.28 -0.56 -15.68
C ASP A 134 -26.85 -1.56 -14.69
N ALA A 135 -26.28 -2.76 -14.60
CA ALA A 135 -26.67 -3.75 -13.61
C ALA A 135 -26.48 -3.24 -12.18
N LEU A 136 -25.38 -2.51 -11.89
CA LEU A 136 -25.16 -1.85 -10.61
C LEU A 136 -26.24 -0.81 -10.30
N ARG A 137 -26.59 0.05 -11.27
CA ARG A 137 -27.67 1.05 -11.07
C ARG A 137 -29.00 0.37 -10.72
N VAL A 138 -29.37 -0.70 -11.42
CA VAL A 138 -30.58 -1.46 -11.14
C VAL A 138 -30.53 -2.08 -9.74
N TYR A 139 -29.41 -2.73 -9.39
CA TYR A 139 -29.22 -3.38 -8.10
C TYR A 139 -29.32 -2.41 -6.91
N ILE A 140 -28.65 -1.26 -7.02
CA ILE A 140 -28.59 -0.22 -5.98
C ILE A 140 -29.95 0.47 -5.84
N ASN A 141 -30.62 0.82 -6.95
CA ASN A 141 -31.94 1.46 -6.93
C ASN A 141 -33.03 0.53 -6.39
N SER A 142 -32.81 -0.77 -6.40
CA SER A 142 -33.69 -1.77 -5.79
C SER A 142 -33.45 -1.95 -4.28
N ASP A 143 -32.63 -1.10 -3.66
CA ASP A 143 -32.25 -1.11 -2.24
C ASP A 143 -31.72 -2.46 -1.75
N ARG A 144 -30.97 -3.16 -2.58
CA ARG A 144 -30.36 -4.45 -2.22
C ARG A 144 -29.07 -4.24 -1.42
N PRO A 145 -28.64 -5.23 -0.58
CA PRO A 145 -27.46 -5.11 0.26
C PRO A 145 -26.19 -4.85 -0.55
N TYR A 146 -25.65 -3.65 -0.44
CA TYR A 146 -24.48 -3.16 -1.18
C TYR A 146 -23.45 -2.55 -0.23
N LEU A 147 -22.18 -2.85 -0.46
CA LEU A 147 -21.03 -2.18 0.17
C LEU A 147 -20.02 -1.73 -0.90
N GLY A 148 -19.96 -0.42 -1.14
CA GLY A 148 -18.88 0.19 -1.94
C GLY A 148 -17.68 0.54 -1.06
N ILE A 149 -16.45 0.24 -1.52
CA ILE A 149 -15.22 0.55 -0.80
C ILE A 149 -14.34 1.46 -1.65
N CYS A 150 -13.90 2.59 -1.10
CA CYS A 150 -13.01 3.59 -1.69
C CYS A 150 -13.53 4.08 -3.06
N LEU A 151 -12.94 3.68 -4.17
CA LEU A 151 -13.44 4.00 -5.50
C LEU A 151 -14.89 3.51 -5.70
N GLY A 152 -15.28 2.37 -5.09
CA GLY A 152 -16.65 1.87 -5.10
C GLY A 152 -17.66 2.81 -4.42
N LEU A 153 -17.22 3.68 -3.49
CA LEU A 153 -18.02 4.80 -3.00
C LEU A 153 -18.03 5.95 -4.02
N GLN A 154 -16.86 6.32 -4.55
CA GLN A 154 -16.73 7.48 -5.44
C GLN A 154 -17.56 7.32 -6.72
N LEU A 155 -17.60 6.11 -7.28
CA LEU A 155 -18.35 5.79 -8.50
C LEU A 155 -19.88 5.96 -8.35
N LEU A 156 -20.42 6.00 -7.10
CA LEU A 156 -21.85 6.26 -6.87
C LEU A 156 -22.25 7.70 -7.20
N PHE A 157 -21.30 8.64 -7.21
CA PHE A 157 -21.57 10.06 -7.46
C PHE A 157 -21.84 10.36 -8.95
N GLU A 158 -22.28 11.58 -9.24
CA GLU A 158 -22.61 12.02 -10.60
C GLU A 158 -21.40 12.05 -11.50
N SER A 159 -20.24 12.52 -10.99
CA SER A 159 -19.00 12.62 -11.78
C SER A 159 -17.76 12.74 -10.90
N SER A 160 -16.59 12.61 -11.55
CA SER A 160 -15.29 12.88 -10.94
C SER A 160 -14.45 13.79 -11.83
N GLU A 161 -13.59 14.59 -11.18
CA GLU A 161 -12.57 15.41 -11.84
C GLU A 161 -11.30 14.62 -12.19
N GLU A 162 -11.18 13.38 -11.72
CA GLU A 162 -10.01 12.56 -11.96
C GLU A 162 -9.89 12.19 -13.44
N ASN A 163 -8.77 12.59 -14.05
CA ASN A 163 -8.49 12.46 -15.50
C ASN A 163 -9.47 13.22 -16.41
N GLY A 164 -10.02 14.35 -15.93
CA GLY A 164 -11.02 15.17 -16.59
C GLY A 164 -12.44 14.85 -16.10
N PRO A 165 -13.46 15.64 -16.44
CA PRO A 165 -14.81 15.35 -15.98
C PRO A 165 -15.32 14.04 -16.57
N VAL A 166 -15.47 13.00 -15.71
CA VAL A 166 -15.94 11.66 -16.07
C VAL A 166 -17.23 11.38 -15.34
N SER A 167 -18.28 10.93 -16.04
CA SER A 167 -19.56 10.57 -15.44
C SER A 167 -19.44 9.28 -14.63
N GLY A 168 -20.05 9.29 -13.42
CA GLY A 168 -20.17 8.14 -12.55
C GLY A 168 -21.49 7.37 -12.76
N LEU A 169 -21.90 6.63 -11.72
CA LEU A 169 -23.18 5.91 -11.72
C LEU A 169 -24.38 6.84 -11.52
N GLY A 170 -24.19 8.06 -11.00
CA GLY A 170 -25.24 9.06 -10.82
C GLY A 170 -26.28 8.72 -9.77
N VAL A 171 -25.94 7.86 -8.80
CA VAL A 171 -26.85 7.46 -7.70
C VAL A 171 -26.90 8.53 -6.61
N ILE A 172 -25.77 9.18 -6.33
CA ILE A 172 -25.62 10.21 -5.32
C ILE A 172 -25.29 11.54 -5.99
N PRO A 173 -26.03 12.63 -5.69
CA PRO A 173 -25.69 13.95 -6.24
C PRO A 173 -24.34 14.46 -5.74
N GLY A 174 -23.55 15.04 -6.65
CA GLY A 174 -22.29 15.68 -6.33
C GLY A 174 -21.13 15.21 -7.18
N VAL A 175 -20.00 15.89 -7.01
CA VAL A 175 -18.76 15.65 -7.77
C VAL A 175 -17.66 15.17 -6.84
N VAL A 176 -16.90 14.20 -7.30
CA VAL A 176 -15.68 13.72 -6.62
C VAL A 176 -14.51 14.59 -7.09
N GLY A 177 -14.07 15.52 -6.25
CA GLY A 177 -13.03 16.50 -6.55
C GLY A 177 -11.70 16.16 -5.86
N ARG A 178 -10.60 16.70 -6.38
CA ARG A 178 -9.27 16.56 -5.80
C ARG A 178 -9.18 17.32 -4.46
N PHE A 179 -8.36 16.84 -3.52
CA PHE A 179 -8.00 17.63 -2.34
C PHE A 179 -7.26 18.90 -2.74
N ASP A 180 -7.56 20.00 -2.04
CA ASP A 180 -6.85 21.26 -2.20
C ASP A 180 -5.55 21.24 -1.39
N SER A 181 -4.42 21.29 -2.07
CA SER A 181 -3.09 21.35 -1.45
C SER A 181 -2.63 22.76 -1.07
N SER A 182 -3.38 23.81 -1.46
CA SER A 182 -3.00 25.21 -1.21
C SER A 182 -2.89 25.55 0.28
N ASN A 183 -3.64 24.84 1.12
CA ASN A 183 -3.66 25.02 2.59
C ASN A 183 -2.61 24.17 3.32
N GLY A 184 -1.56 23.69 2.63
CA GLY A 184 -0.51 22.86 3.23
C GLY A 184 -0.92 21.40 3.47
N VAL A 185 -2.06 20.98 2.93
CA VAL A 185 -2.52 19.58 2.94
C VAL A 185 -1.73 18.79 1.91
N ARG A 186 -1.22 17.63 2.30
CA ARG A 186 -0.50 16.74 1.40
C ARG A 186 -1.48 15.86 0.63
N VAL A 187 -1.26 15.72 -0.68
CA VAL A 187 -2.12 14.92 -1.55
C VAL A 187 -1.28 13.87 -2.26
N PRO A 188 -1.56 12.58 -2.05
CA PRO A 188 -2.77 11.93 -1.49
C PRO A 188 -2.93 12.02 0.04
N HIS A 189 -4.16 11.84 0.51
CA HIS A 189 -4.48 11.50 1.89
C HIS A 189 -4.12 10.03 2.11
N ILE A 190 -2.98 9.77 2.74
CA ILE A 190 -2.47 8.42 3.06
C ILE A 190 -2.27 8.31 4.56
N GLY A 191 -3.02 7.44 5.21
CA GLY A 191 -2.84 7.17 6.62
C GLY A 191 -4.11 6.86 7.39
N TRP A 192 -3.98 6.87 8.69
CA TRP A 192 -5.01 6.51 9.65
C TRP A 192 -5.67 7.77 10.20
N ASN A 193 -6.99 7.83 10.08
CA ASN A 193 -7.77 8.97 10.55
C ASN A 193 -9.07 8.50 11.19
N ALA A 194 -9.64 9.29 12.11
CA ALA A 194 -10.88 8.95 12.78
C ALA A 194 -12.09 9.52 12.03
N LEU A 195 -13.22 8.85 12.20
CA LEU A 195 -14.49 9.24 11.62
C LEU A 195 -15.29 10.14 12.58
N GLN A 196 -15.99 11.09 12.01
CA GLN A 196 -17.05 11.85 12.67
C GLN A 196 -18.40 11.25 12.23
N ILE A 197 -19.07 10.54 13.13
CA ILE A 197 -20.35 9.90 12.83
C ILE A 197 -21.44 10.97 12.81
N VAL A 198 -22.13 11.08 11.69
CA VAL A 198 -23.19 12.08 11.45
C VAL A 198 -24.57 11.47 11.64
N LYS A 199 -24.71 10.18 11.27
CA LYS A 199 -25.98 9.46 11.31
C LYS A 199 -25.75 8.03 11.77
N ASP A 200 -26.72 7.48 12.49
CA ASP A 200 -26.67 6.07 12.90
C ASP A 200 -26.45 5.14 11.70
N CYS A 201 -25.40 4.34 11.80
CA CYS A 201 -25.00 3.41 10.74
C CYS A 201 -24.48 2.11 11.37
N LYS A 202 -25.24 1.04 11.25
CA LYS A 202 -24.94 -0.26 11.88
C LYS A 202 -23.53 -0.78 11.56
N ILE A 203 -23.05 -0.58 10.35
CA ILE A 203 -21.71 -1.05 9.99
C ILE A 203 -20.60 -0.25 10.68
N LEU A 204 -20.90 0.96 11.17
CA LEU A 204 -19.95 1.84 11.87
C LEU A 204 -20.08 1.79 13.41
N GLU A 205 -20.85 0.87 13.97
CA GLU A 205 -20.88 0.68 15.42
C GLU A 205 -19.45 0.38 15.94
N ASP A 206 -19.09 0.95 17.09
CA ASP A 206 -17.78 0.83 17.74
C ASP A 206 -16.57 1.35 16.90
N VAL A 207 -16.82 2.13 15.84
CA VAL A 207 -15.75 2.79 15.06
C VAL A 207 -15.42 4.19 15.59
N GLU A 208 -16.30 4.74 16.41
CA GLU A 208 -16.15 6.08 16.98
C GLU A 208 -14.83 6.26 17.74
N ASN A 209 -14.12 7.36 17.45
CA ASN A 209 -12.79 7.67 18.01
C ASN A 209 -11.69 6.62 17.69
N ARG A 210 -11.92 5.70 16.77
CA ARG A 210 -10.92 4.74 16.28
C ARG A 210 -10.49 5.09 14.87
N HIS A 211 -9.23 4.85 14.57
CA HIS A 211 -8.66 5.16 13.27
C HIS A 211 -8.99 4.07 12.24
N VAL A 212 -9.30 4.50 11.02
CA VAL A 212 -9.42 3.68 9.81
C VAL A 212 -8.44 4.18 8.75
N TYR A 213 -8.08 3.32 7.80
CA TYR A 213 -7.05 3.60 6.81
C TYR A 213 -7.62 4.20 5.53
N PHE A 214 -7.09 5.35 5.15
CA PHE A 214 -7.39 6.08 3.92
C PHE A 214 -6.20 6.07 2.97
N VAL A 215 -6.47 6.01 1.67
CA VAL A 215 -5.46 6.12 0.61
C VAL A 215 -6.12 6.63 -0.68
N HIS A 216 -6.28 7.95 -0.80
CA HIS A 216 -6.99 8.56 -1.93
C HIS A 216 -6.57 10.03 -2.17
N SER A 217 -6.65 10.47 -3.44
CA SER A 217 -6.36 11.85 -3.86
C SER A 217 -7.63 12.66 -4.11
N TYR A 218 -8.76 11.98 -4.30
CA TYR A 218 -10.06 12.57 -4.62
C TYR A 218 -11.08 12.22 -3.54
N ARG A 219 -12.04 13.12 -3.30
CA ARG A 219 -13.07 12.97 -2.28
C ARG A 219 -14.38 13.62 -2.71
N ALA A 220 -15.48 13.11 -2.17
CA ALA A 220 -16.79 13.74 -2.28
C ALA A 220 -17.02 14.71 -1.11
N MET A 221 -17.62 15.88 -1.39
CA MET A 221 -17.89 16.91 -0.39
C MET A 221 -19.34 16.86 0.07
N PRO A 222 -19.62 17.12 1.37
CA PRO A 222 -20.97 17.31 1.87
C PRO A 222 -21.66 18.48 1.17
N SER A 223 -22.95 18.29 0.84
CA SER A 223 -23.81 19.33 0.26
C SER A 223 -25.27 19.10 0.68
N GLU A 224 -26.13 20.12 0.51
CA GLU A 224 -27.57 20.00 0.74
C GLU A 224 -28.22 18.88 -0.10
N LYS A 225 -27.70 18.60 -1.29
CA LYS A 225 -28.25 17.60 -2.21
C LYS A 225 -27.95 16.16 -1.80
N ASN A 226 -26.83 15.93 -1.06
CA ASN A 226 -26.39 14.58 -0.68
C ASN A 226 -26.42 14.31 0.83
N LYS A 227 -26.85 15.28 1.66
CA LYS A 227 -26.84 15.19 3.12
C LYS A 227 -27.56 13.95 3.67
N ASP A 228 -28.63 13.51 3.02
CA ASP A 228 -29.42 12.36 3.46
C ASP A 228 -28.67 11.02 3.31
N TRP A 229 -27.64 10.99 2.48
CA TRP A 229 -26.76 9.84 2.28
C TRP A 229 -25.65 9.75 3.32
N ILE A 230 -25.19 10.89 3.88
CA ILE A 230 -23.99 10.96 4.72
C ILE A 230 -24.21 10.22 6.03
N SER A 231 -23.38 9.23 6.32
CA SER A 231 -23.33 8.51 7.60
C SER A 231 -22.13 8.89 8.45
N SER A 232 -21.00 9.20 7.84
CA SER A 232 -19.84 9.78 8.53
C SER A 232 -19.04 10.71 7.63
N THR A 233 -18.33 11.61 8.27
CA THR A 233 -17.35 12.50 7.64
C THR A 233 -15.97 12.29 8.23
N CYS A 234 -14.94 12.83 7.57
CA CYS A 234 -13.58 12.87 8.08
C CYS A 234 -12.96 14.22 7.73
N SER A 235 -12.08 14.74 8.60
CA SER A 235 -11.40 16.01 8.40
C SER A 235 -9.96 15.79 7.93
N TYR A 236 -9.64 16.33 6.76
CA TYR A 236 -8.29 16.38 6.22
C TYR A 236 -8.14 17.62 5.34
N GLY A 237 -7.66 18.71 5.91
CA GLY A 237 -7.81 20.06 5.33
C GLY A 237 -9.27 20.49 5.42
N ASP A 238 -10.07 20.00 4.49
CA ASP A 238 -11.52 20.15 4.50
C ASP A 238 -12.22 18.93 5.10
N THR A 239 -13.51 19.08 5.44
CA THR A 239 -14.36 17.96 5.83
C THR A 239 -14.92 17.30 4.57
N PHE A 240 -14.73 15.97 4.44
CA PHE A 240 -15.21 15.19 3.31
C PHE A 240 -16.10 14.02 3.75
N ILE A 241 -16.84 13.45 2.80
CA ILE A 241 -17.71 12.29 3.03
C ILE A 241 -16.84 11.04 3.20
N ALA A 242 -16.81 10.48 4.41
CA ALA A 242 -16.08 9.25 4.71
C ALA A 242 -16.92 7.99 4.55
N SER A 243 -18.25 8.11 4.72
CA SER A 243 -19.19 7.02 4.42
C SER A 243 -20.57 7.54 4.11
N VAL A 244 -21.30 6.76 3.34
CA VAL A 244 -22.71 7.00 2.99
C VAL A 244 -23.58 5.79 3.33
N ARG A 245 -24.86 6.06 3.64
CA ARG A 245 -25.88 5.02 3.82
C ARG A 245 -27.26 5.52 3.44
N LYS A 246 -27.98 4.71 2.64
CA LYS A 246 -29.41 4.88 2.40
C LYS A 246 -30.03 3.50 2.24
N GLY A 247 -31.00 3.16 3.12
CA GLY A 247 -31.54 1.80 3.16
C GLY A 247 -30.46 0.75 3.43
N ASN A 248 -30.37 -0.23 2.54
CA ASN A 248 -29.38 -1.31 2.54
C ASN A 248 -28.10 -0.98 1.76
N VAL A 249 -28.04 0.18 1.11
CA VAL A 249 -26.89 0.66 0.35
C VAL A 249 -25.94 1.37 1.29
N ASN A 250 -24.72 0.84 1.43
CA ASN A 250 -23.64 1.42 2.22
C ASN A 250 -22.42 1.62 1.35
N ALA A 251 -21.62 2.66 1.62
CA ALA A 251 -20.29 2.76 1.04
C ALA A 251 -19.36 3.56 1.96
N VAL A 252 -18.05 3.24 1.89
CA VAL A 252 -16.99 3.82 2.73
C VAL A 252 -15.83 4.27 1.87
N GLN A 253 -15.21 5.42 2.21
CA GLN A 253 -14.02 5.94 1.51
C GLN A 253 -12.74 5.25 1.98
N PHE A 254 -12.70 4.81 3.22
CA PHE A 254 -11.57 4.06 3.79
C PHE A 254 -11.58 2.59 3.35
N HIS A 255 -10.49 1.90 3.59
CA HIS A 255 -10.32 0.47 3.29
C HIS A 255 -10.53 -0.37 4.55
N PRO A 256 -11.71 -0.96 4.77
CA PRO A 256 -11.95 -1.77 5.97
C PRO A 256 -11.03 -2.99 6.03
N GLU A 257 -10.69 -3.61 4.89
CA GLU A 257 -9.76 -4.74 4.79
C GLU A 257 -8.30 -4.39 5.14
N LYS A 258 -8.00 -3.08 5.33
CA LYS A 258 -6.70 -2.55 5.72
C LYS A 258 -6.73 -1.74 7.00
N SER A 259 -7.86 -1.73 7.68
CA SER A 259 -8.09 -0.97 8.91
C SER A 259 -8.00 -1.81 10.19
N GLY A 260 -7.26 -2.93 10.14
CA GLY A 260 -7.09 -3.84 11.27
C GLY A 260 -8.42 -4.35 11.82
N ASP A 261 -8.49 -4.57 13.14
CA ASP A 261 -9.69 -5.10 13.79
C ASP A 261 -10.91 -4.20 13.65
N VAL A 262 -10.70 -2.87 13.57
CA VAL A 262 -11.78 -1.88 13.36
C VAL A 262 -12.46 -2.14 12.03
N GLY A 263 -11.66 -2.27 10.98
CA GLY A 263 -12.16 -2.52 9.64
C GLY A 263 -12.75 -3.91 9.46
N LEU A 264 -12.14 -4.94 10.05
CA LEU A 264 -12.72 -6.29 10.10
C LEU A 264 -14.09 -6.28 10.79
N GLY A 265 -14.24 -5.46 11.85
CA GLY A 265 -15.53 -5.23 12.51
C GLY A 265 -16.58 -4.63 11.57
N VAL A 266 -16.20 -3.62 10.75
CA VAL A 266 -17.09 -3.02 9.73
C VAL A 266 -17.56 -4.06 8.72
N LEU A 267 -16.62 -4.85 8.16
CA LEU A 267 -16.94 -5.93 7.22
C LEU A 267 -17.86 -6.97 7.86
N LYS A 268 -17.56 -7.41 9.08
CA LYS A 268 -18.37 -8.40 9.80
C LYS A 268 -19.81 -7.95 9.99
N ARG A 269 -20.03 -6.66 10.36
CA ARG A 269 -21.39 -6.12 10.56
C ARG A 269 -22.16 -5.99 9.25
N PHE A 270 -21.49 -5.76 8.14
CA PHE A 270 -22.12 -5.81 6.82
C PHE A 270 -22.47 -7.24 6.43
N LEU A 271 -21.56 -8.20 6.62
CA LEU A 271 -21.72 -9.60 6.21
C LEU A 271 -22.72 -10.38 7.07
N ALA A 272 -22.82 -10.05 8.36
CA ALA A 272 -23.75 -10.65 9.31
C ALA A 272 -24.45 -9.55 10.14
N PRO A 273 -25.45 -8.87 9.57
CA PRO A 273 -26.19 -7.84 10.30
C PRO A 273 -26.86 -8.45 11.54
N GLN A 274 -26.40 -8.03 12.73
CA GLN A 274 -27.02 -8.43 14.00
C GLN A 274 -28.13 -7.45 14.36
N THR A 275 -29.15 -7.92 15.06
CA THR A 275 -30.10 -7.05 15.76
C THR A 275 -29.38 -6.44 16.96
N SER A 276 -28.84 -5.24 16.78
CA SER A 276 -28.03 -4.56 17.78
C SER A 276 -28.88 -3.76 18.77
N SER A 277 -28.40 -3.69 20.01
CA SER A 277 -28.85 -2.74 21.01
C SER A 277 -28.32 -1.35 20.66
N SER A 278 -29.21 -0.36 20.57
CA SER A 278 -28.83 1.03 20.32
C SER A 278 -27.91 1.57 21.43
N LYS A 279 -26.62 1.71 21.16
CA LYS A 279 -25.73 2.53 21.98
C LYS A 279 -25.87 3.99 21.56
N ARG A 280 -25.94 4.90 22.54
CA ARG A 280 -25.97 6.35 22.30
C ARG A 280 -24.66 6.81 21.67
N PHE A 281 -24.78 7.62 20.62
CA PHE A 281 -23.65 8.37 20.05
C PHE A 281 -23.08 9.35 21.08
N MET A 282 -21.77 9.37 21.22
CA MET A 282 -21.03 10.43 21.89
C MET A 282 -20.37 11.28 20.80
N GLU A 283 -20.44 12.61 20.91
CA GLU A 283 -19.70 13.49 19.99
C GLU A 283 -18.22 13.21 20.10
N GLY A 284 -17.64 12.61 19.06
CA GLY A 284 -16.22 12.33 18.99
C GLY A 284 -15.41 13.62 18.83
N LYS A 285 -14.26 13.73 19.52
CA LYS A 285 -13.28 14.80 19.26
C LYS A 285 -12.76 14.67 17.84
N ALA A 286 -12.65 15.79 17.13
CA ALA A 286 -11.94 15.84 15.86
C ALA A 286 -10.49 15.35 16.06
N SER A 287 -10.17 14.20 15.50
CA SER A 287 -8.82 13.62 15.51
C SER A 287 -8.03 14.17 14.34
N LYS A 288 -6.72 14.27 14.51
CA LYS A 288 -5.78 14.59 13.42
C LYS A 288 -5.33 13.31 12.73
N LEU A 289 -4.83 13.43 11.50
CA LEU A 289 -4.17 12.32 10.82
C LEU A 289 -3.05 11.75 11.70
N ALA A 290 -3.13 10.46 12.02
CA ALA A 290 -2.13 9.79 12.83
C ALA A 290 -0.79 9.65 12.09
N LYS A 291 0.32 9.86 12.79
CA LYS A 291 1.65 9.53 12.29
C LYS A 291 1.81 8.02 12.19
N ARG A 292 2.36 7.54 11.08
CA ARG A 292 2.53 6.09 10.83
C ARG A 292 3.90 5.61 11.31
N VAL A 293 3.90 4.50 12.05
CA VAL A 293 5.11 3.74 12.38
C VAL A 293 5.14 2.52 11.45
N ILE A 294 6.13 2.50 10.54
CA ILE A 294 6.25 1.50 9.49
C ILE A 294 7.35 0.50 9.86
N ALA A 295 7.02 -0.80 9.82
CA ALA A 295 8.01 -1.85 9.96
C ALA A 295 8.52 -2.29 8.58
N CYS A 296 9.84 -2.24 8.37
CA CYS A 296 10.50 -2.63 7.13
C CYS A 296 11.15 -3.99 7.25
N LEU A 297 11.07 -4.77 6.18
CA LEU A 297 11.63 -6.11 6.04
C LEU A 297 12.48 -6.13 4.76
N ASP A 298 13.81 -6.10 4.93
CA ASP A 298 14.75 -6.30 3.82
C ASP A 298 14.79 -7.78 3.48
N VAL A 299 14.28 -8.14 2.32
CA VAL A 299 14.11 -9.53 1.87
C VAL A 299 15.11 -9.86 0.79
N ARG A 300 15.81 -10.98 0.95
CA ARG A 300 16.72 -11.50 -0.10
C ARG A 300 16.58 -13.01 -0.24
N ALA A 301 16.96 -13.53 -1.39
CA ALA A 301 17.13 -14.97 -1.57
C ALA A 301 18.44 -15.43 -0.91
N ASN A 302 18.38 -16.49 -0.09
CA ASN A 302 19.55 -17.18 0.42
C ASN A 302 20.15 -18.10 -0.66
N ASP A 303 21.26 -18.79 -0.35
CA ASP A 303 21.91 -19.71 -1.28
C ASP A 303 21.07 -20.94 -1.67
N GLN A 304 20.02 -21.22 -0.91
CA GLN A 304 19.05 -22.29 -1.18
C GLN A 304 17.86 -21.79 -2.01
N GLY A 305 17.79 -20.49 -2.32
CA GLY A 305 16.72 -19.86 -3.08
C GLY A 305 15.50 -19.44 -2.22
N ASP A 306 15.52 -19.69 -0.91
CA ASP A 306 14.45 -19.24 0.00
C ASP A 306 14.58 -17.74 0.28
N LEU A 307 13.43 -17.05 0.38
CA LEU A 307 13.41 -15.67 0.84
C LEU A 307 13.53 -15.60 2.36
N VAL A 308 14.53 -14.85 2.80
CA VAL A 308 14.81 -14.59 4.21
C VAL A 308 14.91 -13.10 4.47
N VAL A 309 14.59 -12.67 5.68
CA VAL A 309 14.84 -11.30 6.12
C VAL A 309 16.29 -11.19 6.57
N THR A 310 16.96 -10.15 6.10
CA THR A 310 18.36 -9.87 6.45
C THR A 310 18.46 -8.48 7.08
N LYS A 311 19.55 -8.23 7.80
CA LYS A 311 19.89 -6.87 8.22
C LYS A 311 20.52 -6.16 7.03
N GLY A 312 19.98 -4.99 6.69
CA GLY A 312 20.34 -4.16 5.55
C GLY A 312 21.78 -4.27 5.07
N ASP A 313 21.91 -4.94 3.95
CA ASP A 313 23.19 -5.12 3.22
C ASP A 313 23.19 -4.20 1.99
N GLN A 314 22.41 -3.10 2.07
CA GLN A 314 22.13 -2.23 0.92
C GLN A 314 23.39 -1.57 0.35
N TYR A 315 24.48 -1.49 1.15
CA TYR A 315 25.64 -0.66 0.78
C TYR A 315 26.97 -1.37 0.96
N ASP A 316 27.01 -2.69 0.82
CA ASP A 316 28.25 -3.50 0.94
C ASP A 316 28.94 -3.42 2.33
N VAL A 317 28.18 -3.01 3.35
CA VAL A 317 28.64 -3.12 4.73
C VAL A 317 28.45 -4.58 5.15
N ARG A 318 29.31 -5.45 4.64
CA ARG A 318 29.50 -6.78 5.22
C ARG A 318 30.03 -6.55 6.61
N GLU A 319 29.23 -6.84 7.65
CA GLU A 319 29.82 -7.04 8.97
C GLU A 319 30.89 -8.10 8.78
N HIS A 320 32.14 -7.77 9.05
CA HIS A 320 33.24 -8.70 9.10
C HIS A 320 33.05 -9.63 10.31
N THR A 321 32.08 -10.54 10.21
CA THR A 321 32.10 -11.74 11.04
C THR A 321 33.00 -12.74 10.31
N GLU A 322 33.95 -13.31 11.02
CA GLU A 322 34.77 -14.42 10.53
C GLU A 322 33.84 -15.52 10.00
N GLY A 323 33.66 -15.56 8.65
CA GLY A 323 32.78 -16.54 8.01
C GLY A 323 31.90 -15.99 6.89
N GLY A 324 31.63 -14.70 6.82
CA GLY A 324 30.87 -14.07 5.70
C GLY A 324 29.41 -14.53 5.54
N GLU A 325 28.81 -15.14 6.55
CA GLU A 325 27.44 -15.65 6.49
C GLU A 325 26.43 -14.52 6.59
N VAL A 326 25.44 -14.57 5.68
CA VAL A 326 24.26 -13.70 5.72
C VAL A 326 23.42 -14.05 6.95
N ARG A 327 23.27 -13.11 7.86
CA ARG A 327 22.47 -13.30 9.07
C ARG A 327 20.97 -13.43 8.72
N ASN A 328 20.45 -14.66 8.78
CA ASN A 328 19.04 -14.95 8.61
C ASN A 328 18.28 -14.53 9.88
N LEU A 329 17.37 -13.54 9.76
CA LEU A 329 16.55 -13.04 10.88
C LEU A 329 15.17 -13.70 10.95
N GLY A 330 14.84 -14.59 10.01
CA GLY A 330 13.59 -15.32 9.98
C GLY A 330 12.85 -15.22 8.65
N LYS A 331 11.67 -15.82 8.61
CA LYS A 331 10.82 -15.82 7.43
C LYS A 331 10.02 -14.51 7.34
N PRO A 332 9.95 -13.87 6.18
CA PRO A 332 9.28 -12.56 6.02
C PRO A 332 7.80 -12.58 6.40
N VAL A 333 7.08 -13.67 6.12
CA VAL A 333 5.64 -13.81 6.43
C VAL A 333 5.40 -13.84 7.95
N GLU A 334 6.21 -14.60 8.69
CA GLU A 334 6.10 -14.73 10.16
C GLU A 334 6.41 -13.40 10.86
N LEU A 335 7.48 -12.72 10.43
CA LEU A 335 7.86 -11.42 10.98
C LEU A 335 6.82 -10.33 10.66
N ALA A 336 6.26 -10.31 9.45
CA ALA A 336 5.19 -9.39 9.10
C ALA A 336 3.94 -9.59 9.97
N GLY A 337 3.56 -10.84 10.23
CA GLY A 337 2.48 -11.20 11.17
C GLY A 337 2.77 -10.72 12.60
N GLN A 338 4.02 -10.85 13.06
CA GLN A 338 4.44 -10.36 14.36
C GLN A 338 4.34 -8.83 14.44
N TYR A 339 4.85 -8.08 13.44
CA TYR A 339 4.78 -6.62 13.44
C TYR A 339 3.37 -6.09 13.32
N TYR A 340 2.50 -6.78 12.57
CA TYR A 340 1.07 -6.48 12.57
C TYR A 340 0.48 -6.60 13.97
N SER A 341 0.75 -7.72 14.68
CA SER A 341 0.30 -7.95 16.05
C SER A 341 0.91 -6.96 17.06
N ASP A 342 2.13 -6.49 16.79
CA ASP A 342 2.82 -5.46 17.56
C ASP A 342 2.31 -4.04 17.26
N GLY A 343 1.34 -3.89 16.36
CA GLY A 343 0.67 -2.64 16.08
C GLY A 343 1.32 -1.76 15.02
N ALA A 344 2.16 -2.30 14.13
CA ALA A 344 2.67 -1.56 12.98
C ALA A 344 1.51 -1.01 12.13
N ASP A 345 1.67 0.21 11.63
CA ASP A 345 0.64 0.89 10.85
C ASP A 345 0.69 0.53 9.36
N GLU A 346 1.83 0.05 8.92
CA GLU A 346 2.12 -0.39 7.57
C GLU A 346 3.34 -1.32 7.61
N ILE A 347 3.40 -2.29 6.71
CA ILE A 347 4.56 -3.17 6.54
C ILE A 347 5.15 -2.94 5.16
N SER A 348 6.46 -2.70 5.11
CA SER A 348 7.21 -2.51 3.88
C SER A 348 8.13 -3.70 3.63
N PHE A 349 8.03 -4.32 2.46
CA PHE A 349 8.98 -5.33 1.98
C PHE A 349 9.89 -4.71 0.93
N LEU A 350 11.18 -4.74 1.17
CA LEU A 350 12.19 -4.31 0.21
C LEU A 350 12.93 -5.54 -0.33
N ASN A 351 12.62 -5.94 -1.56
CA ASN A 351 13.31 -7.04 -2.22
C ASN A 351 14.66 -6.58 -2.74
N ILE A 352 15.70 -6.75 -1.93
CA ILE A 352 17.06 -6.33 -2.26
C ILE A 352 17.77 -7.23 -3.30
N THR A 353 17.13 -8.33 -3.72
CA THR A 353 17.56 -9.21 -4.82
C THR A 353 16.66 -9.12 -6.05
N GLY A 354 15.77 -8.14 -6.11
CA GLY A 354 14.78 -7.95 -7.18
C GLY A 354 15.33 -7.62 -8.57
N PHE A 355 16.65 -7.59 -8.73
CA PHE A 355 17.33 -7.41 -10.01
C PHE A 355 17.59 -8.74 -10.77
N ARG A 356 17.24 -9.90 -10.20
CA ARG A 356 17.37 -11.20 -10.87
C ARG A 356 16.18 -11.40 -11.81
N ASP A 357 16.47 -11.78 -13.06
CA ASP A 357 15.50 -11.87 -14.16
C ASP A 357 14.76 -13.23 -14.15
N PHE A 358 13.93 -13.45 -13.13
CA PHE A 358 13.00 -14.59 -13.08
C PHE A 358 11.77 -14.31 -13.95
N PRO A 359 11.11 -15.34 -14.51
CA PRO A 359 9.77 -15.18 -15.07
C PRO A 359 8.83 -14.50 -14.08
N LEU A 360 7.99 -13.57 -14.54
CA LEU A 360 7.16 -12.74 -13.66
C LEU A 360 6.32 -13.56 -12.66
N GLY A 361 5.71 -14.67 -13.14
CA GLY A 361 4.89 -15.54 -12.29
C GLY A 361 5.65 -16.28 -11.20
N ASP A 362 6.97 -16.45 -11.37
CA ASP A 362 7.85 -17.20 -10.49
C ASP A 362 8.64 -16.31 -9.51
N LEU A 363 8.34 -15.00 -9.48
CA LEU A 363 8.97 -14.10 -8.53
C LEU A 363 8.66 -14.54 -7.08
N PRO A 364 9.68 -14.90 -6.26
CA PRO A 364 9.45 -15.43 -4.91
C PRO A 364 8.70 -14.44 -4.00
N MET A 365 8.83 -13.12 -4.23
CA MET A 365 8.13 -12.07 -3.48
C MET A 365 6.61 -12.16 -3.65
N LEU A 366 6.09 -12.61 -4.80
CA LEU A 366 4.64 -12.79 -4.99
C LEU A 366 4.06 -13.79 -3.99
N LYS A 367 4.81 -14.87 -3.70
CA LYS A 367 4.40 -15.87 -2.70
C LYS A 367 4.39 -15.27 -1.29
N VAL A 368 5.41 -14.49 -0.94
CA VAL A 368 5.47 -13.79 0.36
C VAL A 368 4.25 -12.88 0.54
N LEU A 369 3.92 -12.07 -0.47
CA LEU A 369 2.75 -11.20 -0.43
C LEU A 369 1.44 -11.96 -0.30
N ARG A 370 1.28 -13.04 -1.09
CA ARG A 370 0.08 -13.88 -1.04
C ARG A 370 -0.16 -14.46 0.34
N CYS A 371 0.89 -15.01 0.96
CA CYS A 371 0.80 -15.58 2.31
C CYS A 371 0.63 -14.49 3.39
N THR A 372 1.34 -13.37 3.29
CA THR A 372 1.23 -12.27 4.26
C THR A 372 -0.17 -11.66 4.27
N SER A 373 -0.74 -11.43 3.09
CA SER A 373 -2.08 -10.81 2.95
C SER A 373 -3.22 -11.67 3.50
N GLU A 374 -2.97 -12.93 3.86
CA GLU A 374 -3.98 -13.80 4.48
C GLU A 374 -4.30 -13.42 5.93
N ASN A 375 -3.32 -12.87 6.66
CA ASN A 375 -3.44 -12.61 8.09
C ASN A 375 -2.99 -11.21 8.53
N VAL A 376 -2.53 -10.36 7.60
CA VAL A 376 -2.08 -8.99 7.87
C VAL A 376 -3.06 -8.01 7.22
N PHE A 377 -3.81 -7.29 8.05
CA PHE A 377 -4.89 -6.37 7.64
C PHE A 377 -4.50 -4.89 7.83
N VAL A 378 -3.23 -4.57 7.58
CA VAL A 378 -2.69 -3.22 7.41
C VAL A 378 -2.05 -3.10 6.03
N PRO A 379 -1.77 -1.89 5.52
CA PRO A 379 -1.16 -1.73 4.20
C PRO A 379 0.16 -2.48 4.04
N LEU A 380 0.36 -3.07 2.86
CA LEU A 380 1.60 -3.72 2.44
C LEU A 380 2.22 -2.90 1.30
N THR A 381 3.41 -2.35 1.53
CA THR A 381 4.23 -1.69 0.51
C THR A 381 5.33 -2.62 0.05
N VAL A 382 5.55 -2.72 -1.26
CA VAL A 382 6.59 -3.60 -1.82
C VAL A 382 7.50 -2.81 -2.73
N GLY A 383 8.81 -2.94 -2.50
CA GLY A 383 9.86 -2.36 -3.34
C GLY A 383 10.86 -3.38 -3.85
N GLY A 384 11.59 -2.99 -4.89
CA GLY A 384 12.61 -3.79 -5.55
C GLY A 384 12.12 -4.56 -6.77
N GLY A 385 12.84 -4.38 -7.89
CA GLY A 385 12.57 -5.05 -9.16
C GLY A 385 11.39 -4.51 -9.97
N ILE A 386 10.83 -3.35 -9.62
CA ILE A 386 9.73 -2.73 -10.38
C ILE A 386 10.33 -1.88 -11.50
N ARG A 387 10.47 -2.49 -12.66
CA ARG A 387 11.07 -1.93 -13.87
C ARG A 387 10.68 -2.77 -15.08
N ASP A 388 10.91 -2.26 -16.25
CA ASP A 388 10.89 -3.06 -17.47
C ASP A 388 12.03 -4.07 -17.44
N PHE A 389 11.77 -5.32 -17.81
CA PHE A 389 12.82 -6.33 -17.92
C PHE A 389 12.45 -7.45 -18.90
N THR A 390 13.48 -8.16 -19.38
CA THR A 390 13.31 -9.39 -20.18
C THR A 390 13.82 -10.57 -19.36
N ASP A 391 13.01 -11.61 -19.25
CA ASP A 391 13.37 -12.82 -18.50
C ASP A 391 14.39 -13.70 -19.28
N ALA A 392 14.89 -14.73 -18.61
CA ALA A 392 15.82 -15.69 -19.18
C ALA A 392 15.28 -16.43 -20.43
N ASN A 393 13.96 -16.46 -20.64
CA ASN A 393 13.28 -17.06 -21.77
C ASN A 393 13.08 -16.07 -22.93
N GLY A 394 13.53 -14.82 -22.80
CA GLY A 394 13.39 -13.77 -23.80
C GLY A 394 12.02 -13.05 -23.78
N ARG A 395 11.16 -13.28 -22.80
CA ARG A 395 9.89 -12.58 -22.67
C ARG A 395 10.09 -11.22 -21.99
N TYR A 396 9.64 -10.16 -22.65
CA TYR A 396 9.59 -8.81 -22.11
C TYR A 396 8.38 -8.61 -21.19
N TYR A 397 8.60 -7.93 -20.07
CA TYR A 397 7.58 -7.48 -19.13
C TYR A 397 7.75 -5.99 -18.88
N SER A 398 6.67 -5.24 -19.00
CA SER A 398 6.66 -3.83 -18.63
C SER A 398 6.60 -3.65 -17.10
N SER A 399 7.08 -2.52 -16.62
CA SER A 399 6.97 -2.13 -15.21
C SER A 399 5.50 -2.11 -14.72
N LEU A 400 4.56 -1.80 -15.61
CA LEU A 400 3.13 -1.86 -15.32
C LEU A 400 2.64 -3.31 -15.11
N GLU A 401 3.09 -4.28 -15.92
CA GLU A 401 2.76 -5.70 -15.72
C GLU A 401 3.34 -6.20 -14.40
N VAL A 402 4.59 -5.84 -14.10
CA VAL A 402 5.24 -6.19 -12.82
C VAL A 402 4.44 -5.64 -11.64
N ALA A 403 4.11 -4.34 -11.66
CA ALA A 403 3.31 -3.71 -10.62
C ALA A 403 1.92 -4.37 -10.46
N SER A 404 1.28 -4.72 -11.59
CA SER A 404 -0.03 -5.39 -11.59
C SER A 404 0.01 -6.75 -10.87
N GLU A 405 1.08 -7.54 -11.08
CA GLU A 405 1.24 -8.82 -10.38
C GLU A 405 1.49 -8.63 -8.88
N TYR A 406 2.24 -7.59 -8.48
CA TYR A 406 2.40 -7.26 -7.07
C TYR A 406 1.06 -6.87 -6.42
N PHE A 407 0.26 -6.01 -7.06
CA PHE A 407 -1.06 -5.63 -6.55
C PHE A 407 -2.01 -6.84 -6.45
N ARG A 408 -2.10 -7.68 -7.48
CA ARG A 408 -2.90 -8.91 -7.46
C ARG A 408 -2.44 -9.91 -6.40
N SER A 409 -1.17 -9.86 -6.03
CA SER A 409 -0.59 -10.71 -4.98
C SER A 409 -0.80 -10.18 -3.57
N GLY A 410 -1.30 -8.95 -3.39
CA GLY A 410 -1.68 -8.41 -2.09
C GLY A 410 -0.95 -7.13 -1.67
N ALA A 411 -0.12 -6.54 -2.54
CA ALA A 411 0.45 -5.21 -2.29
C ALA A 411 -0.62 -4.11 -2.43
N ASP A 412 -0.52 -3.09 -1.59
CA ASP A 412 -1.37 -1.89 -1.65
C ASP A 412 -0.63 -0.72 -2.29
N LYS A 413 0.68 -0.69 -2.12
CA LYS A 413 1.58 0.29 -2.73
C LYS A 413 2.83 -0.40 -3.26
N ILE A 414 3.39 0.15 -4.31
CA ILE A 414 4.68 -0.30 -4.85
C ILE A 414 5.72 0.82 -4.70
N SER A 415 6.98 0.44 -4.45
CA SER A 415 8.08 1.38 -4.28
C SER A 415 9.09 1.24 -5.42
N ILE A 416 9.29 2.33 -6.17
CA ILE A 416 10.19 2.41 -7.32
C ILE A 416 11.46 3.16 -6.89
N GLY A 417 12.63 2.56 -7.08
CA GLY A 417 13.92 3.17 -6.74
C GLY A 417 14.65 3.70 -7.97
N SER A 418 15.63 2.94 -8.49
CA SER A 418 16.54 3.37 -9.58
C SER A 418 15.80 3.87 -10.82
N ASP A 419 14.74 3.18 -11.23
CA ASP A 419 13.95 3.54 -12.41
C ASP A 419 13.31 4.93 -12.28
N ALA A 420 12.87 5.29 -11.07
CA ALA A 420 12.34 6.62 -10.78
C ALA A 420 13.41 7.73 -10.89
N VAL A 421 14.66 7.43 -10.54
CA VAL A 421 15.78 8.39 -10.68
C VAL A 421 16.07 8.64 -12.16
N TYR A 422 16.08 7.60 -12.99
CA TYR A 422 16.27 7.76 -14.44
C TYR A 422 15.13 8.55 -15.09
N ALA A 423 13.89 8.28 -14.70
CA ALA A 423 12.74 9.04 -15.16
C ALA A 423 12.81 10.53 -14.74
N ALA A 424 13.26 10.79 -13.50
CA ALA A 424 13.46 12.14 -13.00
C ALA A 424 14.56 12.89 -13.79
N GLU A 425 15.70 12.23 -14.08
CA GLU A 425 16.79 12.81 -14.89
C GLU A 425 16.29 13.20 -16.28
N GLU A 426 15.53 12.33 -16.93
CA GLU A 426 14.98 12.62 -18.27
C GLU A 426 13.97 13.77 -18.23
N TYR A 427 13.05 13.76 -17.26
CA TYR A 427 12.10 14.85 -17.07
C TYR A 427 12.80 16.19 -16.77
N ILE A 428 13.84 16.20 -15.95
CA ILE A 428 14.57 17.44 -15.64
C ILE A 428 15.26 18.01 -16.87
N LYS A 429 15.79 17.16 -17.75
CA LYS A 429 16.43 17.58 -19.00
C LYS A 429 15.42 18.11 -20.02
N THR A 430 14.32 17.41 -20.22
CA THR A 430 13.38 17.66 -21.32
C THR A 430 12.22 18.54 -20.92
N LYS A 431 11.83 18.53 -19.64
CA LYS A 431 10.60 19.12 -19.08
C LYS A 431 9.32 18.55 -19.71
N VAL A 432 9.41 17.36 -20.30
CA VAL A 432 8.30 16.68 -20.98
C VAL A 432 7.85 15.49 -20.17
N LYS A 433 6.55 15.41 -19.88
CA LYS A 433 5.89 14.20 -19.35
C LYS A 433 5.56 13.32 -20.56
N THR A 434 6.30 12.23 -20.72
CA THR A 434 6.17 11.34 -21.89
C THR A 434 5.00 10.38 -21.78
N GLY A 435 4.50 10.14 -20.56
CA GLY A 435 3.51 9.10 -20.27
C GLY A 435 4.06 7.67 -20.33
N THR A 436 5.39 7.51 -20.51
CA THR A 436 6.02 6.20 -20.74
C THR A 436 6.88 5.73 -19.57
N SER A 437 7.23 6.60 -18.62
CA SER A 437 7.96 6.17 -17.42
C SER A 437 7.10 5.24 -16.55
N SER A 438 7.75 4.39 -15.77
CA SER A 438 7.08 3.49 -14.81
C SER A 438 6.16 4.25 -13.86
N ILE A 439 6.60 5.41 -13.34
CA ILE A 439 5.79 6.26 -12.47
C ILE A 439 4.50 6.70 -13.19
N GLU A 440 4.61 7.27 -14.40
CA GLU A 440 3.47 7.79 -15.16
C GLU A 440 2.48 6.68 -15.57
N GLN A 441 2.99 5.54 -16.03
CA GLN A 441 2.14 4.43 -16.46
C GLN A 441 1.36 3.82 -15.30
N ILE A 442 2.04 3.57 -14.17
CA ILE A 442 1.43 2.94 -13.00
C ILE A 442 0.47 3.91 -12.31
N SER A 443 0.85 5.19 -12.13
CA SER A 443 -0.03 6.18 -11.50
C SER A 443 -1.30 6.47 -12.31
N ARG A 444 -1.22 6.40 -13.64
CA ARG A 444 -2.39 6.57 -14.51
C ARG A 444 -3.45 5.49 -14.33
N ILE A 445 -3.05 4.25 -14.05
CA ILE A 445 -3.96 3.11 -13.91
C ILE A 445 -4.40 2.91 -12.46
N TYR A 446 -3.46 3.00 -11.52
CA TYR A 446 -3.69 2.69 -10.10
C TYR A 446 -3.86 3.93 -9.21
N GLY A 447 -3.68 5.13 -9.77
CA GLY A 447 -3.65 6.39 -9.04
C GLY A 447 -2.28 6.66 -8.40
N ASN A 448 -1.99 7.94 -8.17
CA ASN A 448 -0.72 8.38 -7.56
C ASN A 448 -0.49 7.73 -6.19
N GLN A 449 -1.54 7.54 -5.41
CA GLN A 449 -1.50 6.95 -4.07
C GLN A 449 -0.94 5.52 -4.02
N ALA A 450 -0.90 4.82 -5.15
CA ALA A 450 -0.33 3.47 -5.24
C ALA A 450 1.20 3.48 -5.49
N VAL A 451 1.80 4.65 -5.80
CA VAL A 451 3.19 4.80 -6.21
C VAL A 451 4.00 5.50 -5.12
N VAL A 452 4.92 4.76 -4.50
CA VAL A 452 5.96 5.28 -3.61
C VAL A 452 7.26 5.38 -4.39
N VAL A 453 7.99 6.47 -4.26
CA VAL A 453 9.34 6.58 -4.83
C VAL A 453 10.37 6.51 -3.71
N SER A 454 11.27 5.53 -3.79
CA SER A 454 12.43 5.43 -2.91
C SER A 454 13.54 6.34 -3.42
N ILE A 455 13.95 7.30 -2.61
CA ILE A 455 15.08 8.18 -2.87
C ILE A 455 16.18 7.85 -1.87
N ASP A 456 17.33 7.43 -2.38
CA ASP A 456 18.48 6.97 -1.60
C ASP A 456 19.64 7.99 -1.72
N PRO A 457 19.63 9.10 -0.98
CA PRO A 457 20.67 10.11 -1.08
C PRO A 457 21.89 9.78 -0.23
N ARG A 458 23.08 10.05 -0.82
CA ARG A 458 24.37 10.03 -0.14
C ARG A 458 24.90 11.44 0.07
N ARG A 459 25.56 11.68 1.18
CA ARG A 459 26.24 12.95 1.48
C ARG A 459 27.46 13.13 0.59
N VAL A 460 27.57 14.25 -0.11
CA VAL A 460 28.77 14.69 -0.83
C VAL A 460 29.14 16.07 -0.37
N TYR A 461 30.37 16.23 0.08
CA TYR A 461 30.89 17.52 0.54
C TYR A 461 31.32 18.35 -0.65
N VAL A 462 30.99 19.63 -0.63
CA VAL A 462 31.37 20.59 -1.68
C VAL A 462 32.11 21.77 -1.08
N LYS A 463 33.18 22.19 -1.75
CA LYS A 463 33.97 23.35 -1.32
C LYS A 463 33.26 24.67 -1.61
N ASP A 464 32.64 24.79 -2.78
CA ASP A 464 31.81 25.94 -3.14
C ASP A 464 30.42 25.49 -3.60
N PRO A 465 29.34 25.95 -2.93
CA PRO A 465 27.96 25.61 -3.32
C PRO A 465 27.54 26.27 -4.63
N ASN A 466 28.25 27.30 -5.12
CA ASN A 466 27.91 28.00 -6.36
C ASN A 466 28.46 27.28 -7.62
N GLU A 467 29.43 26.37 -7.44
CA GLU A 467 29.97 25.55 -8.53
C GLU A 467 29.01 24.43 -8.97
N ILE A 468 27.87 24.27 -8.29
CA ILE A 468 27.00 23.12 -8.46
C ILE A 468 25.58 23.59 -8.70
N GLY A 469 25.00 23.18 -9.83
CA GLY A 469 23.62 23.50 -10.23
C GLY A 469 22.51 22.86 -9.37
N PHE A 470 22.80 22.34 -8.17
CA PHE A 470 21.87 21.63 -7.30
C PHE A 470 21.77 22.26 -5.92
N ARG A 471 20.62 22.09 -5.25
CA ARG A 471 20.39 22.65 -3.92
C ARG A 471 21.27 21.98 -2.87
N SER A 472 21.99 22.77 -2.08
CA SER A 472 22.89 22.32 -1.00
C SER A 472 22.32 22.67 0.38
N ILE A 473 22.63 21.85 1.40
CA ILE A 473 22.23 22.08 2.80
C ILE A 473 23.46 22.57 3.59
N LYS A 474 23.26 23.57 4.44
CA LYS A 474 24.26 24.01 5.40
C LYS A 474 24.14 23.18 6.67
N VAL A 475 25.15 22.38 7.03
CA VAL A 475 25.13 21.60 8.26
C VAL A 475 26.02 22.27 9.32
N LYS A 476 25.52 22.35 10.56
CA LYS A 476 26.31 22.73 11.73
C LYS A 476 27.15 21.52 12.13
N THR A 477 28.44 21.54 11.85
CA THR A 477 29.38 20.56 12.42
C THR A 477 29.89 21.08 13.76
N CYS A 478 29.92 20.23 14.79
CA CYS A 478 30.65 20.47 16.00
C CYS A 478 32.14 20.57 15.70
N GLY A 479 32.70 21.78 15.66
CA GLY A 479 34.13 22.03 15.52
C GLY A 479 34.55 22.62 14.17
N TYR A 480 35.10 23.77 14.22
CA TYR A 480 35.97 24.59 13.37
C TYR A 480 35.83 24.64 11.84
N PHE A 481 35.07 23.78 11.16
CA PHE A 481 34.89 23.84 9.70
C PHE A 481 33.40 23.97 9.33
N ARG A 482 33.04 25.11 8.73
CA ARG A 482 31.75 25.31 8.04
C ARG A 482 31.82 24.62 6.69
N SER A 483 31.55 23.32 6.64
CA SER A 483 31.41 22.62 5.35
C SER A 483 29.96 22.70 4.86
N LYS A 484 29.78 23.01 3.59
CA LYS A 484 28.50 22.94 2.89
C LYS A 484 28.39 21.57 2.23
N TRP A 485 27.22 20.98 2.30
CA TRP A 485 26.96 19.65 1.79
C TRP A 485 25.94 19.69 0.67
N ARG A 486 26.05 18.79 -0.26
CA ARG A 486 24.96 18.41 -1.16
C ARG A 486 24.60 16.96 -0.93
N ARG A 487 23.36 16.60 -1.32
CA ARG A 487 22.88 15.23 -1.34
C ARG A 487 22.75 14.81 -2.79
N ILE A 488 23.52 13.83 -3.22
CA ILE A 488 23.36 13.19 -4.53
C ILE A 488 22.51 11.94 -4.37
N CYS A 489 21.64 11.67 -5.34
CA CYS A 489 20.94 10.39 -5.42
C CYS A 489 21.87 9.29 -5.91
N VAL A 490 21.60 8.08 -5.44
CA VAL A 490 22.25 6.87 -5.90
C VAL A 490 21.23 5.89 -6.44
N VAL A 491 21.69 5.00 -7.31
CA VAL A 491 20.91 3.91 -7.90
C VAL A 491 21.62 2.58 -7.65
N ASN A 492 21.00 1.48 -8.07
CA ASN A 492 21.54 0.14 -7.96
C ASN A 492 21.93 -0.26 -6.52
N GLY A 493 21.06 0.08 -5.54
CA GLY A 493 21.30 -0.21 -4.12
C GLY A 493 22.49 0.57 -3.55
N GLY A 494 22.62 1.84 -3.88
CA GLY A 494 23.67 2.72 -3.35
C GLY A 494 25.05 2.59 -4.03
N ARG A 495 25.16 1.76 -5.06
CA ARG A 495 26.45 1.46 -5.72
C ARG A 495 26.89 2.52 -6.72
N GLU A 496 25.95 3.23 -7.33
CA GLU A 496 26.19 4.21 -8.37
C GLU A 496 25.64 5.58 -7.99
N GLY A 497 26.51 6.59 -7.87
CA GLY A 497 26.12 7.98 -7.63
C GLY A 497 25.70 8.64 -8.95
N ARG A 498 24.54 9.32 -8.93
CA ARG A 498 24.03 10.08 -10.09
C ARG A 498 24.30 11.58 -9.89
N PRO A 499 24.56 12.33 -10.98
CA PRO A 499 24.81 13.77 -10.92
C PRO A 499 23.50 14.57 -10.75
N ILE A 500 22.69 14.19 -9.77
CA ILE A 500 21.39 14.80 -9.45
C ILE A 500 21.18 14.87 -7.95
N GLY A 501 20.57 15.94 -7.46
CA GLY A 501 20.27 16.14 -6.05
C GLY A 501 18.97 15.47 -5.62
N ALA A 502 18.88 15.13 -4.33
CA ALA A 502 17.65 14.55 -3.76
C ALA A 502 16.44 15.50 -3.86
N TYR A 503 16.67 16.80 -3.74
CA TYR A 503 15.62 17.82 -3.90
C TYR A 503 15.06 17.83 -5.32
N GLU A 504 15.94 17.81 -6.32
CA GLU A 504 15.56 17.84 -7.73
C GLU A 504 14.81 16.56 -8.12
N VAL A 505 15.26 15.39 -7.62
CA VAL A 505 14.54 14.12 -7.83
C VAL A 505 13.17 14.18 -7.17
N ALA A 506 13.08 14.62 -5.91
CA ALA A 506 11.80 14.68 -5.19
C ALA A 506 10.76 15.53 -5.94
N LYS A 507 11.18 16.70 -6.47
CA LYS A 507 10.30 17.57 -7.27
C LYS A 507 9.90 16.91 -8.60
N ALA A 508 10.84 16.25 -9.27
CA ALA A 508 10.58 15.62 -10.56
C ALA A 508 9.61 14.43 -10.43
N VAL A 509 9.80 13.56 -9.42
CA VAL A 509 8.93 12.39 -9.25
C VAL A 509 7.52 12.77 -8.80
N GLU A 510 7.37 13.84 -8.00
CA GLU A 510 6.06 14.42 -7.68
C GLU A 510 5.32 14.83 -8.96
N GLU A 511 6.00 15.55 -9.86
CA GLU A 511 5.44 15.96 -11.15
C GLU A 511 5.10 14.76 -12.05
N LEU A 512 5.91 13.70 -12.04
CA LEU A 512 5.67 12.48 -12.82
C LEU A 512 4.53 11.59 -12.26
N GLY A 513 4.01 11.89 -11.07
CA GLY A 513 2.85 11.21 -10.52
C GLY A 513 3.14 10.27 -9.35
N ALA A 514 4.27 10.42 -8.66
CA ALA A 514 4.47 9.79 -7.37
C ALA A 514 3.44 10.29 -6.35
N GLY A 515 2.94 9.42 -5.50
CA GLY A 515 2.00 9.77 -4.43
C GLY A 515 2.65 9.80 -3.05
N GLU A 516 3.83 9.22 -2.88
CA GLU A 516 4.56 9.23 -1.62
C GLU A 516 6.06 9.08 -1.89
N ILE A 517 6.90 9.67 -1.05
CA ILE A 517 8.36 9.52 -1.09
C ILE A 517 8.83 8.74 0.13
N MET A 518 9.61 7.68 -0.06
CA MET A 518 10.40 7.02 0.97
C MET A 518 11.83 7.52 0.89
N LEU A 519 12.28 8.26 1.90
CA LEU A 519 13.57 8.95 1.89
C LEU A 519 14.57 8.20 2.77
N ASN A 520 15.50 7.47 2.15
CA ASN A 520 16.51 6.65 2.83
C ASN A 520 17.86 7.38 2.90
N CYS A 521 18.22 7.92 4.06
CA CYS A 521 19.54 8.51 4.23
C CYS A 521 20.61 7.43 4.38
N ILE A 522 21.35 7.13 3.31
CA ILE A 522 22.39 6.08 3.30
C ILE A 522 23.41 6.26 4.44
N ASP A 523 23.85 7.49 4.68
CA ASP A 523 24.86 7.78 5.71
C ASP A 523 24.37 7.54 7.14
N CYS A 524 23.06 7.49 7.36
CA CYS A 524 22.46 7.21 8.68
C CYS A 524 22.02 5.75 8.81
N ASP A 525 22.01 4.98 7.69
CA ASP A 525 21.48 3.64 7.69
C ASP A 525 22.29 2.71 8.60
N GLY A 526 21.59 1.98 9.47
CA GLY A 526 22.19 1.07 10.44
C GLY A 526 22.93 1.73 11.62
N GLN A 527 23.10 3.07 11.64
CA GLN A 527 23.88 3.77 12.70
C GLN A 527 23.14 3.83 14.04
N GLY A 528 21.81 3.88 14.03
CA GLY A 528 21.01 3.96 15.27
C GLY A 528 21.08 5.31 15.98
N GLU A 529 21.62 6.35 15.34
CA GLU A 529 21.87 7.68 15.92
C GLU A 529 20.74 8.70 15.65
N GLY A 530 19.67 8.28 14.98
CA GLY A 530 18.53 9.11 14.60
C GLY A 530 18.44 9.38 13.11
N TYR A 531 17.27 9.89 12.69
CA TYR A 531 17.00 10.28 11.31
C TYR A 531 17.77 11.56 10.94
N ASP A 532 18.09 11.72 9.65
CA ASP A 532 18.67 12.96 9.12
C ASP A 532 17.61 14.07 9.05
N LEU A 533 17.42 14.79 10.15
CA LEU A 533 16.35 15.79 10.30
C LEU A 533 16.44 16.91 9.25
N GLU A 534 17.65 17.35 8.91
CA GLU A 534 17.86 18.41 7.92
C GLU A 534 17.43 17.97 6.51
N LEU A 535 17.78 16.73 6.13
CA LEU A 535 17.36 16.16 4.87
C LEU A 535 15.84 15.93 4.84
N MET A 536 15.29 15.33 5.91
CA MET A 536 13.86 15.06 6.03
C MET A 536 13.06 16.36 5.92
N LYS A 537 13.49 17.41 6.63
CA LYS A 537 12.85 18.71 6.57
C LYS A 537 12.94 19.33 5.18
N LEU A 538 14.11 19.33 4.55
CA LEU A 538 14.29 19.89 3.20
C LEU A 538 13.31 19.26 2.19
N ILE A 539 13.24 17.93 2.15
CA ILE A 539 12.40 17.24 1.18
C ILE A 539 10.93 17.39 1.54
N ALA A 540 10.57 17.14 2.80
CA ALA A 540 9.18 17.23 3.24
C ALA A 540 8.58 18.63 3.07
N ASP A 541 9.36 19.70 3.25
CA ASP A 541 8.87 21.08 3.05
C ASP A 541 8.83 21.48 1.55
N SER A 542 9.44 20.70 0.65
CA SER A 542 9.54 21.02 -0.77
C SER A 542 8.46 20.38 -1.65
N VAL A 543 7.85 19.29 -1.19
CA VAL A 543 6.84 18.54 -1.96
C VAL A 543 5.46 18.62 -1.32
N GLY A 544 4.41 18.50 -2.14
CA GLY A 544 3.01 18.45 -1.70
C GLY A 544 2.51 17.02 -1.41
N ILE A 545 3.35 16.00 -1.63
CA ILE A 545 3.05 14.59 -1.34
C ILE A 545 3.61 14.15 0.01
N PRO A 546 3.05 13.11 0.68
CA PRO A 546 3.57 12.55 1.90
C PRO A 546 5.02 12.07 1.79
N VAL A 547 5.79 12.21 2.87
CA VAL A 547 7.18 11.74 2.97
C VAL A 547 7.31 10.79 4.15
N ILE A 548 7.97 9.66 3.93
CA ILE A 548 8.35 8.65 4.93
C ILE A 548 9.82 8.88 5.27
N ALA A 549 10.12 9.14 6.54
CA ALA A 549 11.49 9.17 7.03
C ALA A 549 12.01 7.75 7.20
N SER A 550 13.17 7.46 6.63
CA SER A 550 13.82 6.14 6.71
C SER A 550 15.31 6.29 7.00
N SER A 551 15.89 5.26 7.58
CA SER A 551 17.30 5.13 8.00
C SER A 551 17.67 5.91 9.27
N GLY A 552 18.34 5.24 10.20
CA GLY A 552 18.96 5.83 11.39
C GLY A 552 18.21 5.64 12.72
N ALA A 553 17.00 5.06 12.73
CA ALA A 553 16.26 4.81 13.97
C ALA A 553 17.01 3.85 14.90
N GLY A 554 17.26 4.27 16.15
CA GLY A 554 17.89 3.47 17.20
C GLY A 554 17.16 3.54 18.56
N ALA A 555 16.21 4.47 18.72
CA ALA A 555 15.45 4.67 19.94
C ALA A 555 14.04 5.20 19.65
N ALA A 556 13.11 5.05 20.61
CA ALA A 556 11.76 5.60 20.49
C ALA A 556 11.76 7.14 20.36
N SER A 557 12.69 7.83 21.01
CA SER A 557 12.86 9.29 20.92
C SER A 557 13.16 9.78 19.51
N HIS A 558 13.86 8.99 18.68
CA HIS A 558 14.16 9.37 17.31
C HIS A 558 12.89 9.55 16.46
N PHE A 559 11.83 8.77 16.76
CA PHE A 559 10.53 8.95 16.11
C PHE A 559 9.84 10.26 16.54
N SER A 560 9.86 10.59 17.84
CA SER A 560 9.33 11.87 18.29
C SER A 560 10.12 13.06 17.75
N ASP A 561 11.45 12.94 17.66
CA ASP A 561 12.31 13.97 17.11
C ASP A 561 11.99 14.27 15.64
N VAL A 562 11.87 13.23 14.80
CA VAL A 562 11.57 13.44 13.38
C VAL A 562 10.15 13.98 13.17
N PHE A 563 9.15 13.52 13.94
CA PHE A 563 7.78 14.01 13.82
C PHE A 563 7.58 15.43 14.37
N SER A 564 8.33 15.84 15.39
CA SER A 564 8.23 17.17 15.98
C SER A 564 9.02 18.24 15.20
N ASN A 565 10.14 17.86 14.58
CA ASN A 565 11.03 18.80 13.89
C ASN A 565 10.83 18.86 12.37
N THR A 566 10.01 17.97 11.81
CA THR A 566 9.75 17.90 10.38
C THR A 566 8.28 17.67 10.10
N SER A 567 7.88 17.88 8.84
CA SER A 567 6.52 17.65 8.38
C SER A 567 6.29 16.24 7.77
N VAL A 568 7.18 15.26 8.03
CA VAL A 568 7.02 13.88 7.52
C VAL A 568 5.74 13.23 8.05
N SER A 569 5.15 12.37 7.23
CA SER A 569 3.87 11.69 7.52
C SER A 569 4.05 10.35 8.21
N ALA A 570 5.23 9.73 8.05
CA ALA A 570 5.56 8.43 8.58
C ALA A 570 7.05 8.33 8.91
N ALA A 571 7.38 7.37 9.78
CA ALA A 571 8.75 6.99 10.07
C ALA A 571 8.87 5.46 10.00
N LEU A 572 9.88 5.00 9.27
CA LEU A 572 10.16 3.61 8.98
C LEU A 572 11.40 3.14 9.73
N ALA A 573 11.35 1.94 10.29
CA ALA A 573 12.50 1.29 10.88
C ALA A 573 12.49 -0.23 10.60
N ALA A 574 13.68 -0.82 10.58
CA ALA A 574 13.91 -2.24 10.37
C ALA A 574 14.69 -2.85 11.56
N GLY A 575 15.96 -2.51 11.68
CA GLY A 575 16.92 -3.15 12.56
C GLY A 575 16.52 -3.20 14.04
N ILE A 576 15.99 -2.10 14.60
CA ILE A 576 15.58 -2.04 16.02
C ILE A 576 14.41 -2.97 16.34
N PHE A 577 13.51 -3.17 15.36
CA PHE A 577 12.38 -4.10 15.49
C PHE A 577 12.86 -5.55 15.35
N HIS A 578 13.73 -5.84 14.38
CA HIS A 578 14.30 -7.17 14.19
C HIS A 578 15.12 -7.65 15.38
N ARG A 579 15.92 -6.76 15.98
CA ARG A 579 16.71 -7.07 17.18
C ARG A 579 15.90 -7.05 18.47
N LYS A 580 14.61 -6.66 18.37
CA LYS A 580 13.71 -6.49 19.53
C LYS A 580 14.25 -5.50 20.58
N GLU A 581 15.06 -4.53 20.15
CA GLU A 581 15.62 -3.48 21.01
C GLU A 581 14.53 -2.49 21.44
N VAL A 582 13.68 -2.09 20.51
CA VAL A 582 12.54 -1.20 20.75
C VAL A 582 11.31 -1.78 20.06
N PRO A 583 10.36 -2.39 20.79
CA PRO A 583 9.09 -2.84 20.22
C PRO A 583 8.25 -1.69 19.63
N VAL A 584 7.45 -2.00 18.59
CA VAL A 584 6.55 -1.01 17.95
C VAL A 584 5.62 -0.35 18.97
N GLN A 585 5.08 -1.13 19.91
CA GLN A 585 4.20 -0.63 20.98
C GLN A 585 4.90 0.43 21.84
N ILE A 586 6.18 0.25 22.16
CA ILE A 586 6.95 1.20 22.97
C ILE A 586 7.16 2.50 22.21
N VAL A 587 7.44 2.42 20.90
CA VAL A 587 7.51 3.63 20.04
C VAL A 587 6.18 4.39 20.09
N LYS A 588 5.06 3.73 19.92
CA LYS A 588 3.74 4.36 19.93
C LYS A 588 3.37 4.94 21.29
N GLN A 589 3.65 4.22 22.38
CA GLN A 589 3.46 4.73 23.74
C GLN A 589 4.27 6.01 23.99
N HIS A 590 5.53 6.02 23.56
CA HIS A 590 6.39 7.20 23.65
C HIS A 590 5.80 8.37 22.85
N LEU A 591 5.38 8.15 21.61
CA LEU A 591 4.78 9.19 20.76
C LEU A 591 3.51 9.77 21.39
N MET A 592 2.64 8.95 21.97
CA MET A 592 1.45 9.40 22.70
C MET A 592 1.82 10.28 23.91
N GLN A 593 2.85 9.89 24.67
CA GLN A 593 3.34 10.68 25.82
C GLN A 593 3.89 12.04 25.39
N GLN A 594 4.40 12.13 24.14
CA GLN A 594 4.84 13.39 23.54
C GLN A 594 3.69 14.17 22.87
N GLY A 595 2.44 13.71 22.97
CA GLY A 595 1.27 14.36 22.37
C GLY A 595 1.18 14.24 20.84
N ILE A 596 1.89 13.28 20.27
CA ILE A 596 1.87 12.98 18.82
C ILE A 596 0.76 11.96 18.55
N GLU A 597 -0.16 12.31 17.64
CA GLU A 597 -1.27 11.44 17.25
C GLU A 597 -0.75 10.18 16.55
N VAL A 598 -1.11 9.01 17.07
CA VAL A 598 -0.81 7.69 16.50
C VAL A 598 -2.03 6.77 16.60
N ARG A 599 -2.10 5.77 15.75
CA ARG A 599 -3.09 4.70 15.86
C ARG A 599 -2.75 3.79 17.05
N ILE A 600 -3.76 3.49 17.83
CA ILE A 600 -3.66 2.55 18.98
C ILE A 600 -4.27 1.21 18.56
#